data_f9c5b0bc6233cc3115e8544007925f9e
#
_entry.id   f9c5b0bc6233cc3115e8544007925f9e
#
_cell.length_a   1.000
_cell.length_b   1.000
_cell.length_c   1.000
_cell.angle_alpha   90.00
_cell.angle_beta   90.00
_cell.angle_gamma   90.00
#
_symmetry.space_group_name_H-M   'P 1'
#
loop_
_entity.id
_entity.type
_entity.pdbx_description
1 polymer ?
#
loop_
_entity_poly.entity_id
_entity_poly.type
_entity_poly.pdbx_seq_one_letter_code
_entity_poly.pdbx_strand_id
1 'polypeptide(L)'
;EIFGEIVPPVINMIKDQGNEIQIYQQCTTNQKNSIAQYYKKKNIRSYVFEFEKNILDLILSSDLAITRCGASSTAELVYTITPFIAVPLPNSIDNHQYLNAKFYEDKDYCWVLDQNNFNKENLFNLIIEIIKDKKKLQTKCQNMKKNYADNVYSVIEEKIKEIIKI
;
A
#
# COMPACT_ATOMS: atom_id res chain seq x y z
N GLU A 1 -13.88 -5.76 2.37
CA GLU A 1 -14.30 -7.10 1.87
C GLU A 1 -13.52 -7.49 0.60
N ILE A 2 -13.46 -6.68 -0.44
CA ILE A 2 -12.84 -7.04 -1.73
C ILE A 2 -11.36 -7.50 -1.61
N PHE A 3 -10.57 -6.88 -0.73
CA PHE A 3 -9.18 -7.32 -0.52
C PHE A 3 -9.11 -8.76 0.03
N GLY A 4 -10.03 -9.14 0.92
CA GLY A 4 -10.10 -10.51 1.45
C GLY A 4 -10.48 -11.57 0.42
N GLU A 5 -11.12 -11.18 -0.67
CA GLU A 5 -11.52 -12.08 -1.76
C GLU A 5 -10.45 -12.19 -2.85
N ILE A 6 -9.75 -11.10 -3.13
CA ILE A 6 -8.81 -11.03 -4.26
C ILE A 6 -7.37 -11.31 -3.84
N VAL A 7 -6.91 -10.76 -2.70
CA VAL A 7 -5.51 -10.85 -2.32
C VAL A 7 -5.07 -12.28 -1.99
N PRO A 8 -5.79 -13.07 -1.16
CA PRO A 8 -5.30 -14.40 -0.80
C PRO A 8 -5.04 -15.33 -2.00
N PRO A 9 -5.95 -15.48 -2.98
CA PRO A 9 -5.65 -16.31 -4.14
C PRO A 9 -4.50 -15.77 -5.00
N VAL A 10 -4.34 -14.44 -5.11
CA VAL A 10 -3.20 -13.84 -5.84
C VAL A 10 -1.89 -14.17 -5.17
N ILE A 11 -1.79 -14.03 -3.85
CA ILE A 11 -0.59 -14.39 -3.09
C ILE A 11 -0.24 -15.87 -3.28
N ASN A 12 -1.23 -16.75 -3.33
CA ASN A 12 -0.97 -18.16 -3.65
C ASN A 12 -0.44 -18.35 -5.08
N MET A 13 -1.01 -17.66 -6.07
CA MET A 13 -0.52 -17.73 -7.45
C MET A 13 0.95 -17.26 -7.56
N ILE A 14 1.32 -16.20 -6.84
CA ILE A 14 2.69 -15.68 -6.82
C ILE A 14 3.66 -16.67 -6.15
N LYS A 15 3.22 -17.30 -5.06
CA LYS A 15 3.98 -18.37 -4.39
C LYS A 15 4.20 -19.56 -5.32
N ASP A 16 3.17 -19.97 -6.06
CA ASP A 16 3.22 -21.09 -7.01
C ASP A 16 4.21 -20.84 -8.17
N GLN A 17 4.60 -19.56 -8.40
CA GLN A 17 5.70 -19.18 -9.30
C GLN A 17 7.11 -19.29 -8.64
N GLY A 18 7.20 -19.87 -7.44
CA GLY A 18 8.47 -20.05 -6.73
C GLY A 18 8.95 -18.86 -5.91
N ASN A 19 8.10 -17.84 -5.69
CA ASN A 19 8.46 -16.70 -4.86
C ASN A 19 8.20 -17.00 -3.39
N GLU A 20 9.16 -16.66 -2.52
CA GLU A 20 8.94 -16.64 -1.08
C GLU A 20 8.18 -15.38 -0.69
N ILE A 21 7.05 -15.54 0.02
CA ILE A 21 6.18 -14.45 0.42
C ILE A 21 5.82 -14.58 1.88
N GLN A 22 5.85 -13.45 2.57
CA GLN A 22 5.20 -13.24 3.85
C GLN A 22 4.15 -12.14 3.67
N ILE A 23 2.97 -12.32 4.26
CA ILE A 23 1.89 -11.33 4.16
C ILE A 23 1.37 -10.92 5.53
N TYR A 24 1.19 -9.61 5.69
CA TYR A 24 0.44 -8.97 6.76
C TYR A 24 -0.88 -8.48 6.18
N GLN A 25 -2.00 -9.02 6.64
CA GLN A 25 -3.30 -8.67 6.06
C GLN A 25 -4.29 -8.22 7.11
N GLN A 26 -4.69 -6.96 7.01
CA GLN A 26 -5.83 -6.45 7.74
C GLN A 26 -7.13 -6.90 7.07
N CYS A 27 -8.12 -7.31 7.86
CA CYS A 27 -9.43 -7.72 7.36
C CYS A 27 -10.51 -7.44 8.40
N THR A 28 -11.76 -7.61 8.00
CA THR A 28 -12.90 -7.56 8.93
C THR A 28 -12.96 -8.82 9.80
N THR A 29 -13.61 -8.73 10.96
CA THR A 29 -13.84 -9.85 11.88
C THR A 29 -14.39 -11.08 11.16
N ASN A 30 -15.36 -10.88 10.29
CA ASN A 30 -16.02 -11.96 9.55
C ASN A 30 -15.09 -12.70 8.56
N GLN A 31 -14.05 -12.04 8.06
CA GLN A 31 -13.12 -12.61 7.09
C GLN A 31 -11.88 -13.23 7.73
N LYS A 32 -11.54 -12.86 8.96
CA LYS A 32 -10.28 -13.20 9.60
C LYS A 32 -9.99 -14.70 9.61
N ASN A 33 -10.94 -15.48 10.09
CA ASN A 33 -10.77 -16.93 10.22
C ASN A 33 -10.60 -17.62 8.84
N SER A 34 -11.42 -17.24 7.86
CA SER A 34 -11.36 -17.82 6.51
C SER A 34 -10.05 -17.48 5.81
N ILE A 35 -9.58 -16.25 5.90
CA ILE A 35 -8.31 -15.81 5.31
C ILE A 35 -7.13 -16.50 5.98
N ALA A 36 -7.09 -16.55 7.32
CA ALA A 36 -6.02 -17.21 8.05
C ALA A 36 -5.94 -18.72 7.73
N GLN A 37 -7.08 -19.41 7.67
CA GLN A 37 -7.15 -20.80 7.29
C GLN A 37 -6.71 -21.02 5.83
N TYR A 38 -7.08 -20.13 4.92
CA TYR A 38 -6.63 -20.17 3.53
C TYR A 38 -5.11 -20.12 3.43
N TYR A 39 -4.47 -19.14 4.05
CA TYR A 39 -3.02 -19.01 4.05
C TYR A 39 -2.32 -20.21 4.71
N LYS A 40 -2.84 -20.69 5.84
CA LYS A 40 -2.32 -21.89 6.50
C LYS A 40 -2.38 -23.12 5.58
N LYS A 41 -3.53 -23.37 4.93
CA LYS A 41 -3.72 -24.48 3.98
C LYS A 41 -2.76 -24.40 2.80
N LYS A 42 -2.39 -23.20 2.39
CA LYS A 42 -1.47 -22.94 1.27
C LYS A 42 -0.01 -22.83 1.71
N ASN A 43 0.30 -23.07 2.99
CA ASN A 43 1.65 -22.91 3.56
C ASN A 43 2.25 -21.53 3.26
N ILE A 44 1.46 -20.47 3.39
CA ILE A 44 1.88 -19.07 3.23
C ILE A 44 2.11 -18.48 4.61
N ARG A 45 3.31 -17.92 4.85
CA ARG A 45 3.60 -17.17 6.09
C ARG A 45 2.71 -15.94 6.15
N SER A 46 1.85 -15.87 7.15
CA SER A 46 0.86 -14.80 7.24
C SER A 46 0.58 -14.36 8.66
N TYR A 47 0.30 -13.08 8.82
CA TYR A 47 -0.32 -12.50 10.01
C TYR A 47 -1.59 -11.77 9.58
N VAL A 48 -2.74 -12.29 10.03
CA VAL A 48 -4.07 -11.78 9.68
C VAL A 48 -4.70 -11.14 10.91
N PHE A 49 -5.07 -9.88 10.82
CA PHE A 49 -5.54 -9.08 11.95
C PHE A 49 -6.72 -8.17 11.57
N GLU A 50 -7.46 -7.73 12.58
CA GLU A 50 -8.53 -6.74 12.45
C GLU A 50 -8.01 -5.33 12.74
N PHE A 51 -7.21 -5.22 13.77
CA PHE A 51 -6.56 -4.00 14.20
C PHE A 51 -5.15 -4.34 14.69
N GLU A 52 -4.19 -3.48 14.35
CA GLU A 52 -2.81 -3.58 14.84
C GLU A 52 -2.35 -2.22 15.37
N LYS A 53 -1.97 -2.21 16.64
CA LYS A 53 -1.52 -0.99 17.31
C LYS A 53 -0.18 -0.50 16.73
N ASN A 54 0.69 -1.45 16.40
CA ASN A 54 2.04 -1.17 15.90
C ASN A 54 2.09 -1.37 14.37
N ILE A 55 1.09 -0.85 13.65
CA ILE A 55 1.00 -1.03 12.19
C ILE A 55 2.26 -0.53 11.46
N LEU A 56 2.91 0.50 11.96
CA LEU A 56 4.14 1.05 11.36
C LEU A 56 5.28 0.02 11.34
N ASP A 57 5.40 -0.84 12.35
CA ASP A 57 6.43 -1.88 12.37
C ASP A 57 6.19 -2.92 11.28
N LEU A 58 4.92 -3.26 11.02
CA LEU A 58 4.56 -4.15 9.93
C LEU A 58 4.84 -3.51 8.55
N ILE A 59 4.52 -2.24 8.40
CA ILE A 59 4.78 -1.51 7.16
C ILE A 59 6.29 -1.40 6.91
N LEU A 60 7.08 -1.03 7.92
CA LEU A 60 8.55 -0.94 7.83
C LEU A 60 9.21 -2.29 7.46
N SER A 61 8.59 -3.41 7.82
CA SER A 61 9.08 -4.75 7.47
C SER A 61 8.55 -5.26 6.12
N SER A 62 7.82 -4.44 5.38
CA SER A 62 7.20 -4.81 4.11
C SER A 62 7.88 -4.15 2.92
N ASP A 63 8.03 -4.88 1.83
CA ASP A 63 8.59 -4.36 0.56
C ASP A 63 7.55 -3.62 -0.27
N LEU A 64 6.27 -3.99 -0.14
CA LEU A 64 5.17 -3.46 -0.95
C LEU A 64 3.87 -3.51 -0.14
N ALA A 65 3.08 -2.46 -0.19
CA ALA A 65 1.73 -2.45 0.38
C ALA A 65 0.65 -2.46 -0.71
N ILE A 66 -0.54 -2.98 -0.38
CA ILE A 66 -1.76 -2.87 -1.20
C ILE A 66 -2.81 -2.23 -0.31
N THR A 67 -3.30 -1.05 -0.68
CA THR A 67 -4.12 -0.26 0.23
C THR A 67 -5.17 0.60 -0.44
N ARG A 68 -6.16 1.02 0.33
CA ARG A 68 -7.01 2.17 0.01
C ARG A 68 -6.22 3.47 0.13
N CYS A 69 -6.68 4.54 -0.51
CA CYS A 69 -5.97 5.80 -0.56
C CYS A 69 -6.51 6.83 0.44
N GLY A 70 -6.78 6.40 1.67
CA GLY A 70 -7.07 7.31 2.77
C GLY A 70 -5.82 8.12 3.15
N ALA A 71 -6.02 9.38 3.56
CA ALA A 71 -4.91 10.31 3.84
C ALA A 71 -3.92 9.76 4.90
N SER A 72 -4.42 9.17 5.99
CA SER A 72 -3.57 8.61 7.05
C SER A 72 -2.72 7.44 6.54
N SER A 73 -3.37 6.45 5.89
CA SER A 73 -2.67 5.25 5.41
C SER A 73 -1.61 5.59 4.37
N THR A 74 -1.90 6.52 3.45
CA THR A 74 -0.90 6.93 2.45
C THR A 74 0.23 7.74 3.06
N ALA A 75 -0.06 8.57 4.07
CA ALA A 75 0.98 9.31 4.81
C ALA A 75 1.91 8.36 5.59
N GLU A 76 1.38 7.31 6.22
CA GLU A 76 2.16 6.27 6.90
C GLU A 76 3.10 5.54 5.93
N LEU A 77 2.63 5.18 4.73
CA LEU A 77 3.43 4.53 3.71
C LEU A 77 4.54 5.43 3.16
N VAL A 78 4.25 6.71 2.94
CA VAL A 78 5.26 7.68 2.53
C VAL A 78 6.29 7.92 3.64
N TYR A 79 5.84 8.01 4.89
CA TYR A 79 6.71 8.15 6.06
C TYR A 79 7.69 6.97 6.20
N THR A 80 7.21 5.75 5.97
CA THR A 80 8.01 4.53 6.04
C THR A 80 8.77 4.22 4.75
N ILE A 81 8.62 5.06 3.71
CA ILE A 81 9.24 4.86 2.39
C ILE A 81 8.86 3.50 1.79
N THR A 82 7.63 3.09 1.98
CA THR A 82 7.09 1.81 1.48
C THR A 82 6.25 2.05 0.22
N PRO A 83 6.70 1.60 -0.96
CA PRO A 83 5.93 1.68 -2.19
C PRO A 83 4.60 0.93 -2.08
N PHE A 84 3.58 1.37 -2.79
CA PHE A 84 2.28 0.75 -2.65
C PHE A 84 1.48 0.67 -3.95
N ILE A 85 0.59 -0.32 -4.00
CA ILE A 85 -0.49 -0.40 -4.99
C ILE A 85 -1.70 0.29 -4.37
N ALA A 86 -2.07 1.40 -4.96
CA ALA A 86 -3.18 2.25 -4.58
C ALA A 86 -4.47 1.74 -5.21
N VAL A 87 -5.43 1.33 -4.40
CA VAL A 87 -6.76 0.89 -4.85
C VAL A 87 -7.81 1.85 -4.28
N PRO A 88 -8.05 3.01 -4.91
CA PRO A 88 -8.96 4.01 -4.38
C PRO A 88 -10.38 3.46 -4.26
N LEU A 89 -11.08 3.85 -3.19
CA LEU A 89 -12.48 3.51 -2.99
C LEU A 89 -13.33 4.32 -3.97
N PRO A 90 -14.11 3.68 -4.86
CA PRO A 90 -15.03 4.39 -5.71
C PRO A 90 -16.10 5.09 -4.87
N ASN A 91 -16.56 6.23 -5.33
CA ASN A 91 -17.57 7.03 -4.64
C ASN A 91 -17.19 7.50 -3.22
N SER A 92 -15.87 7.64 -2.95
CA SER A 92 -15.44 8.36 -1.76
C SER A 92 -15.89 9.81 -1.84
N ILE A 93 -16.22 10.42 -0.69
CA ILE A 93 -16.68 11.81 -0.63
C ILE A 93 -15.72 12.69 -1.45
N ASP A 94 -16.26 13.54 -2.34
CA ASP A 94 -15.48 14.40 -3.24
C ASP A 94 -14.37 13.68 -4.01
N ASN A 95 -14.50 12.36 -4.21
CA ASN A 95 -13.54 11.53 -4.91
C ASN A 95 -12.10 11.60 -4.32
N HIS A 96 -11.98 11.96 -3.02
CA HIS A 96 -10.70 12.26 -2.37
C HIS A 96 -9.69 11.10 -2.44
N GLN A 97 -10.14 9.83 -2.39
CA GLN A 97 -9.20 8.71 -2.48
C GLN A 97 -8.57 8.57 -3.87
N TYR A 98 -9.32 8.84 -4.93
CA TYR A 98 -8.79 8.87 -6.28
C TYR A 98 -7.79 10.02 -6.46
N LEU A 99 -8.12 11.21 -5.98
CA LEU A 99 -7.21 12.36 -6.02
C LEU A 99 -5.92 12.10 -5.24
N ASN A 100 -6.01 11.49 -4.06
CA ASN A 100 -4.82 11.07 -3.31
C ASN A 100 -3.99 10.04 -4.09
N ALA A 101 -4.63 9.04 -4.71
CA ALA A 101 -3.93 8.04 -5.52
C ALA A 101 -3.16 8.70 -6.67
N LYS A 102 -3.81 9.60 -7.41
CA LYS A 102 -3.17 10.34 -8.50
C LYS A 102 -2.03 11.22 -8.04
N PHE A 103 -2.18 11.95 -6.94
CA PHE A 103 -1.12 12.75 -6.36
C PHE A 103 0.15 11.95 -6.06
N TYR A 104 0.01 10.73 -5.54
CA TYR A 104 1.16 9.87 -5.26
C TYR A 104 1.66 9.13 -6.51
N GLU A 105 0.81 8.84 -7.48
CA GLU A 105 1.21 8.29 -8.77
C GLU A 105 2.07 9.29 -9.55
N ASP A 106 1.66 10.56 -9.62
CA ASP A 106 2.39 11.64 -10.30
C ASP A 106 3.78 11.88 -9.68
N LYS A 107 3.95 11.58 -8.40
CA LYS A 107 5.24 11.59 -7.70
C LYS A 107 6.04 10.30 -7.87
N ASP A 108 5.50 9.34 -8.58
CA ASP A 108 6.06 7.99 -8.74
C ASP A 108 6.34 7.28 -7.40
N TYR A 109 5.35 7.32 -6.46
CA TYR A 109 5.40 6.61 -5.18
C TYR A 109 4.62 5.30 -5.19
N CYS A 110 3.60 5.20 -6.05
CA CYS A 110 2.69 4.07 -6.09
C CYS A 110 2.36 3.64 -7.53
N TRP A 111 1.64 2.55 -7.64
CA TRP A 111 0.89 2.14 -8.82
C TRP A 111 -0.59 2.29 -8.50
N VAL A 112 -1.37 2.83 -9.43
CA VAL A 112 -2.83 2.95 -9.24
C VAL A 112 -3.52 1.80 -9.96
N LEU A 113 -4.37 1.11 -9.24
CA LEU A 113 -5.24 0.06 -9.77
C LEU A 113 -6.67 0.37 -9.35
N ASP A 114 -7.44 0.96 -10.26
CA ASP A 114 -8.84 1.29 -9.99
C ASP A 114 -9.65 0.06 -9.57
N GLN A 115 -10.63 0.24 -8.69
CA GLN A 115 -11.40 -0.87 -8.15
C GLN A 115 -12.09 -1.71 -9.24
N ASN A 116 -12.51 -1.12 -10.35
CA ASN A 116 -13.10 -1.87 -11.46
C ASN A 116 -12.11 -2.82 -12.14
N ASN A 117 -10.82 -2.48 -12.07
CA ASN A 117 -9.71 -3.27 -12.57
C ASN A 117 -9.03 -4.10 -11.47
N PHE A 118 -9.46 -3.97 -10.22
CA PHE A 118 -8.92 -4.74 -9.09
C PHE A 118 -9.51 -6.15 -9.08
N ASN A 119 -8.92 -7.01 -9.88
CA ASN A 119 -9.23 -8.43 -10.00
C ASN A 119 -7.96 -9.27 -9.86
N LYS A 120 -8.12 -10.61 -9.79
CA LYS A 120 -7.01 -11.53 -9.55
C LYS A 120 -5.94 -11.45 -10.63
N GLU A 121 -6.34 -11.37 -11.89
CA GLU A 121 -5.42 -11.35 -13.03
C GLU A 121 -4.59 -10.07 -13.06
N ASN A 122 -5.23 -8.91 -12.98
CA ASN A 122 -4.54 -7.62 -13.02
C ASN A 122 -3.62 -7.42 -11.83
N LEU A 123 -4.07 -7.80 -10.62
CA LEU A 123 -3.24 -7.69 -9.42
C LEU A 123 -2.04 -8.64 -9.50
N PHE A 124 -2.26 -9.89 -9.94
CA PHE A 124 -1.18 -10.85 -10.13
C PHE A 124 -0.14 -10.34 -11.13
N ASN A 125 -0.58 -9.90 -12.31
CA ASN A 125 0.31 -9.41 -13.35
C ASN A 125 1.13 -8.20 -12.88
N LEU A 126 0.50 -7.24 -12.18
CA LEU A 126 1.18 -6.09 -11.64
C LEU A 126 2.23 -6.48 -10.60
N ILE A 127 1.91 -7.37 -9.65
CA ILE A 127 2.87 -7.79 -8.64
C ILE A 127 4.02 -8.58 -9.26
N ILE A 128 3.76 -9.47 -10.20
CA ILE A 128 4.81 -10.21 -10.94
C ILE A 128 5.72 -9.26 -11.71
N GLU A 129 5.18 -8.24 -12.34
CA GLU A 129 5.97 -7.20 -13.01
C GLU A 129 6.90 -6.48 -12.02
N ILE A 130 6.37 -6.10 -10.85
CA ILE A 130 7.14 -5.46 -9.79
C ILE A 130 8.25 -6.38 -9.26
N ILE A 131 7.96 -7.66 -9.03
CA ILE A 131 8.94 -8.65 -8.56
C ILE A 131 10.07 -8.85 -9.58
N LYS A 132 9.74 -8.91 -10.86
CA LYS A 132 10.72 -9.10 -11.94
C LYS A 132 11.62 -7.88 -12.14
N ASP A 133 11.11 -6.70 -11.89
CA ASP A 133 11.86 -5.44 -12.04
C ASP A 133 11.98 -4.70 -10.69
N LYS A 134 12.89 -5.17 -9.86
CA LYS A 134 13.17 -4.56 -8.54
C LYS A 134 13.59 -3.08 -8.63
N LYS A 135 14.07 -2.63 -9.79
CA LYS A 135 14.43 -1.21 -9.98
C LYS A 135 13.21 -0.32 -9.85
N LYS A 136 12.03 -0.78 -10.27
CA LYS A 136 10.78 -0.02 -10.11
C LYS A 136 10.46 0.27 -8.65
N LEU A 137 10.61 -0.73 -7.75
CA LEU A 137 10.47 -0.51 -6.30
C LEU A 137 11.50 0.48 -5.77
N GLN A 138 12.77 0.28 -6.14
CA GLN A 138 13.87 1.14 -5.70
C GLN A 138 13.67 2.60 -6.14
N THR A 139 13.22 2.82 -7.37
CA THR A 139 12.92 4.17 -7.89
C THR A 139 11.84 4.85 -7.05
N LYS A 140 10.74 4.15 -6.73
CA LYS A 140 9.69 4.71 -5.88
C LYS A 140 10.19 5.05 -4.47
N CYS A 141 10.98 4.17 -3.86
CA CYS A 141 11.63 4.46 -2.58
C CYS A 141 12.54 5.69 -2.65
N GLN A 142 13.34 5.83 -3.72
CA GLN A 142 14.22 6.98 -3.91
C GLN A 142 13.43 8.28 -4.09
N ASN A 143 12.33 8.25 -4.83
CA ASN A 143 11.47 9.40 -5.03
C ASN A 143 10.79 9.83 -3.72
N MET A 144 10.33 8.89 -2.90
CA MET A 144 9.81 9.20 -1.56
C MET A 144 10.89 9.84 -0.68
N LYS A 145 12.11 9.29 -0.66
CA LYS A 145 13.24 9.83 0.14
C LYS A 145 13.61 11.25 -0.25
N LYS A 146 13.68 11.56 -1.54
CA LYS A 146 14.02 12.91 -2.03
C LYS A 146 13.04 13.96 -1.52
N ASN A 147 11.75 13.65 -1.56
CA ASN A 147 10.72 14.60 -1.15
C ASN A 147 10.50 14.63 0.38
N TYR A 148 10.98 13.62 1.10
CA TYR A 148 10.95 13.62 2.58
C TYR A 148 11.99 14.57 3.18
N ALA A 149 13.08 14.84 2.45
CA ALA A 149 14.11 15.80 2.89
C ALA A 149 13.62 17.27 2.82
N ASP A 150 12.59 17.56 2.01
CA ASP A 150 11.88 18.83 2.04
C ASP A 150 10.94 18.82 3.25
N ASN A 151 11.55 19.15 4.40
CA ASN A 151 10.94 19.12 5.71
C ASN A 151 9.61 19.90 5.73
N VAL A 152 8.48 19.20 5.75
CA VAL A 152 7.14 19.80 5.79
C VAL A 152 7.03 20.81 6.92
N TYR A 153 7.74 20.59 8.04
CA TYR A 153 7.81 21.51 9.16
C TYR A 153 8.53 22.81 8.82
N SER A 154 9.63 22.79 8.04
CA SER A 154 10.31 24.00 7.61
C SER A 154 9.47 24.84 6.65
N VAL A 155 8.75 24.17 5.73
CA VAL A 155 7.83 24.86 4.82
C VAL A 155 6.63 25.46 5.56
N ILE A 156 6.09 24.76 6.55
CA ILE A 156 5.01 25.28 7.41
C ILE A 156 5.54 26.45 8.25
N GLU A 157 6.71 26.32 8.85
CA GLU A 157 7.33 27.36 9.66
C GLU A 157 7.61 28.63 8.84
N GLU A 158 8.12 28.46 7.61
CA GLU A 158 8.36 29.56 6.69
C GLU A 158 7.05 30.26 6.31
N LYS A 159 6.00 29.50 5.96
CA LYS A 159 4.68 30.05 5.68
C LYS A 159 4.04 30.74 6.90
N ILE A 160 4.19 30.18 8.08
CA ILE A 160 3.72 30.83 9.31
C ILE A 160 4.43 32.15 9.53
N LYS A 161 5.77 32.18 9.34
CA LYS A 161 6.56 33.45 9.46
C LYS A 161 6.11 34.49 8.43
N GLU A 162 5.83 34.09 7.19
CA GLU A 162 5.27 35.00 6.16
C GLU A 162 3.92 35.60 6.57
N ILE A 163 3.03 34.77 7.16
CA ILE A 163 1.69 35.22 7.60
C ILE A 163 1.77 36.15 8.81
N ILE A 164 2.68 35.86 9.76
CA ILE A 164 2.81 36.65 11.00
C ILE A 164 3.68 37.88 10.78
N LYS A 165 4.33 38.05 9.63
CA LYS A 165 5.23 39.18 9.30
C LYS A 165 6.30 39.47 10.37
N ILE A 166 6.92 38.40 10.90
CA ILE A 166 8.07 38.47 11.79
C ILE A 166 9.34 38.25 10.97
#